data_f03992fb001d5708c203653280ef97b4
#
_entry.id   f03992fb001d5708c203653280ef97b4
#
_cell.length_a   1.000
_cell.length_b   1.000
_cell.length_c   1.000
_cell.angle_alpha   90.00
_cell.angle_beta   90.00
_cell.angle_gamma   90.00
#
_symmetry.space_group_name_H-M   'P 1'
#
loop_
_entity.id
_entity.type
_entity.pdbx_description
1 polymer ?
#
loop_
_entity_poly.entity_id
_entity_poly.type
_entity_poly.pdbx_seq_one_letter_code
_entity_poly.pdbx_strand_id
1 'polypeptide(L)'
;GAAVVALSLAGCGEPSAPPTPTTSKEAELVAAINKVWKKKYEANEVAHEQLTLNQDAVDVISAYGHICEKANETPHILTKDDFAMISEGSGKFAEKMKNNSLAGMAGVPVPFSGKVIALEDAYSCEDAAVQAFVEKLLSSLYNSSKAEYISIYLPVVQGKPYMTAAIFLNNKP
;
A
#
# COMPACT_ATOMS: atom_id res chain seq x y z
N GLY A 1 22.03 -14.32 14.77
CA GLY A 1 21.52 -13.90 13.57
C GLY A 1 20.04 -13.67 13.52
N ALA A 2 19.24 -14.67 13.79
CA ALA A 2 17.79 -14.54 13.61
C ALA A 2 17.16 -13.44 14.46
N ALA A 3 17.69 -13.23 15.65
CA ALA A 3 17.18 -12.20 16.55
C ALA A 3 17.32 -10.80 15.95
N VAL A 4 18.39 -10.58 15.23
CA VAL A 4 18.61 -9.28 14.58
C VAL A 4 17.56 -9.03 13.52
N VAL A 5 17.23 -10.05 12.77
CA VAL A 5 16.19 -9.96 11.75
C VAL A 5 14.85 -9.59 12.38
N ALA A 6 14.51 -10.25 13.47
CA ALA A 6 13.26 -9.96 14.14
C ALA A 6 13.18 -8.50 14.60
N LEU A 7 14.29 -7.94 15.06
CA LEU A 7 14.33 -6.54 15.46
C LEU A 7 14.21 -5.59 14.30
N SER A 8 14.79 -5.93 13.16
CA SER A 8 14.72 -5.06 11.99
C SER A 8 13.31 -5.00 11.42
N LEU A 9 12.51 -5.98 11.71
CA LEU A 9 11.11 -6.02 11.30
C LEU A 9 10.22 -5.17 12.18
N ALA A 10 10.81 -4.60 13.15
CA ALA A 10 10.24 -3.68 14.09
C ALA A 10 8.78 -3.33 13.79
N GLY A 11 7.89 -3.84 14.49
CA GLY A 11 6.50 -3.48 14.39
C GLY A 11 5.67 -4.37 13.48
N CYS A 12 6.23 -5.07 12.52
CA CYS A 12 5.43 -5.88 11.62
C CYS A 12 5.56 -7.38 11.88
N GLY A 13 6.74 -7.84 12.26
CA GLY A 13 6.96 -9.26 12.48
C GLY A 13 6.41 -9.75 13.81
N GLU A 14 5.99 -11.01 13.83
CA GLU A 14 5.66 -11.68 15.08
C GLU A 14 6.94 -12.02 15.82
N PRO A 15 7.15 -11.54 17.07
CA PRO A 15 8.41 -11.78 17.77
C PRO A 15 8.73 -13.24 18.03
N SER A 16 7.70 -14.05 18.15
CA SER A 16 7.85 -15.48 18.43
C SER A 16 7.99 -16.34 17.18
N ALA A 17 7.71 -15.79 16.01
CA ALA A 17 7.77 -16.55 14.78
C ALA A 17 9.19 -16.55 14.21
N PRO A 18 9.70 -17.69 13.75
CA PRO A 18 10.96 -17.69 13.03
C PRO A 18 10.82 -16.91 11.73
N PRO A 19 11.78 -16.06 11.40
CA PRO A 19 11.71 -15.28 10.18
C PRO A 19 11.73 -16.21 8.96
N THR A 20 10.86 -15.93 8.01
CA THR A 20 10.84 -16.61 6.73
C THR A 20 11.66 -15.80 5.75
N PRO A 21 12.75 -16.37 5.20
CA PRO A 21 13.63 -15.61 4.31
C PRO A 21 12.94 -15.04 3.08
N THR A 22 11.82 -15.64 2.67
CA THR A 22 11.05 -15.25 1.49
C THR A 22 9.95 -14.24 1.79
N THR A 23 9.73 -13.90 3.07
CA THR A 23 8.69 -12.94 3.44
C THR A 23 9.16 -11.54 3.09
N SER A 24 8.46 -10.90 2.16
CA SER A 24 8.75 -9.52 1.79
C SER A 24 8.21 -8.55 2.84
N LYS A 25 8.76 -7.35 2.84
CA LYS A 25 8.28 -6.28 3.72
C LYS A 25 6.84 -5.90 3.39
N GLU A 26 6.49 -5.94 2.12
CA GLU A 26 5.12 -5.72 1.65
C GLU A 26 4.17 -6.77 2.22
N ALA A 27 4.58 -8.04 2.21
CA ALA A 27 3.77 -9.12 2.77
C ALA A 27 3.59 -8.97 4.29
N GLU A 28 4.61 -8.54 4.99
CA GLU A 28 4.53 -8.27 6.43
C GLU A 28 3.53 -7.16 6.74
N LEU A 29 3.56 -6.10 5.97
CA LEU A 29 2.63 -4.99 6.14
C LEU A 29 1.21 -5.42 5.79
N VAL A 30 1.03 -6.20 4.74
CA VAL A 30 -0.30 -6.75 4.39
C VAL A 30 -0.82 -7.65 5.53
N ALA A 31 0.05 -8.42 6.16
CA ALA A 31 -0.36 -9.22 7.31
C ALA A 31 -0.87 -8.34 8.47
N ALA A 32 -0.20 -7.24 8.73
CA ALA A 32 -0.66 -6.28 9.75
C ALA A 32 -1.99 -5.63 9.37
N ILE A 33 -2.13 -5.24 8.11
CA ILE A 33 -3.38 -4.69 7.57
C ILE A 33 -4.51 -5.73 7.71
N ASN A 34 -4.23 -6.98 7.40
CA ASN A 34 -5.23 -8.04 7.46
C ASN A 34 -5.69 -8.38 8.88
N LYS A 35 -4.90 -8.09 9.90
CA LYS A 35 -5.38 -8.20 11.29
C LYS A 35 -6.52 -7.21 11.55
N VAL A 36 -6.39 -5.98 11.06
CA VAL A 36 -7.45 -4.97 11.17
C VAL A 36 -8.61 -5.32 10.26
N TRP A 37 -8.32 -5.74 9.03
CA TRP A 37 -9.33 -6.10 8.03
C TRP A 37 -10.23 -7.23 8.53
N LYS A 38 -9.64 -8.25 9.16
CA LYS A 38 -10.39 -9.36 9.73
C LYS A 38 -11.37 -8.90 10.82
N LYS A 39 -10.94 -8.00 11.70
CA LYS A 39 -11.84 -7.44 12.72
C LYS A 39 -13.02 -6.71 12.08
N LYS A 40 -12.77 -5.98 10.99
CA LYS A 40 -13.83 -5.30 10.25
C LYS A 40 -14.75 -6.29 9.54
N TYR A 41 -14.21 -7.39 9.04
CA TYR A 41 -15.02 -8.46 8.47
C TYR A 41 -15.94 -9.09 9.53
N GLU A 42 -15.41 -9.39 10.69
CA GLU A 42 -16.18 -9.93 11.81
C GLU A 42 -17.28 -8.97 12.29
N ALA A 43 -17.05 -7.66 12.10
CA ALA A 43 -18.05 -6.62 12.40
C ALA A 43 -19.00 -6.33 11.22
N ASN A 44 -18.92 -7.09 10.12
CA ASN A 44 -19.69 -6.91 8.89
C ASN A 44 -19.47 -5.55 8.20
N GLU A 45 -18.29 -4.97 8.38
CA GLU A 45 -17.95 -3.70 7.76
C GLU A 45 -17.28 -3.86 6.40
N VAL A 46 -16.69 -5.02 6.13
CA VAL A 46 -16.06 -5.34 4.83
C VAL A 46 -16.53 -6.73 4.35
N ALA A 47 -16.45 -6.95 3.05
CA ALA A 47 -17.02 -8.15 2.42
C ALA A 47 -16.08 -9.36 2.44
N HIS A 48 -14.78 -9.15 2.54
CA HIS A 48 -13.78 -10.23 2.53
C HIS A 48 -12.99 -10.24 3.82
N GLU A 49 -12.67 -11.43 4.31
CA GLU A 49 -11.94 -11.59 5.57
C GLU A 49 -10.52 -11.04 5.49
N GLN A 50 -9.92 -11.06 4.30
CA GLN A 50 -8.57 -10.57 4.09
C GLN A 50 -8.40 -9.99 2.68
N LEU A 51 -7.38 -9.13 2.55
CA LEU A 51 -6.93 -8.64 1.25
C LEU A 51 -5.78 -9.54 0.76
N THR A 52 -5.83 -9.89 -0.51
CA THR A 52 -4.78 -10.67 -1.16
C THR A 52 -3.79 -9.72 -1.83
N LEU A 53 -2.51 -9.90 -1.56
CA LEU A 53 -1.47 -9.09 -2.18
C LEU A 53 -1.39 -9.40 -3.68
N ASN A 54 -1.53 -8.35 -4.49
CA ASN A 54 -1.41 -8.42 -5.95
C ASN A 54 -0.44 -7.34 -6.42
N GLN A 55 0.83 -7.71 -6.57
CA GLN A 55 1.89 -6.77 -6.94
C GLN A 55 1.95 -6.48 -8.44
N ASP A 56 1.17 -7.20 -9.26
CA ASP A 56 1.14 -6.94 -10.70
C ASP A 56 0.50 -5.59 -11.04
N ALA A 57 -0.27 -5.01 -10.13
CA ALA A 57 -0.95 -3.74 -10.32
C ALA A 57 -0.36 -2.62 -9.45
N VAL A 58 0.95 -2.57 -9.31
CA VAL A 58 1.61 -1.62 -8.41
C VAL A 58 2.09 -0.33 -9.11
N ASP A 59 2.11 -0.29 -10.44
CA ASP A 59 2.83 0.74 -11.20
C ASP A 59 2.44 2.19 -10.89
N VAL A 60 1.14 2.48 -10.76
CA VAL A 60 0.73 3.87 -10.51
C VAL A 60 1.15 4.33 -9.12
N ILE A 61 0.97 3.47 -8.13
CA ILE A 61 1.32 3.83 -6.76
C ILE A 61 2.84 3.87 -6.57
N SER A 62 3.58 2.99 -7.25
CA SER A 62 5.04 3.01 -7.20
C SER A 62 5.61 4.26 -7.85
N ALA A 63 4.95 4.81 -8.87
CA ALA A 63 5.39 6.04 -9.51
C ALA A 63 5.48 7.19 -8.50
N TYR A 64 4.48 7.34 -7.64
CA TYR A 64 4.51 8.36 -6.58
C TYR A 64 5.68 8.14 -5.62
N GLY A 65 5.91 6.90 -5.23
CA GLY A 65 7.04 6.55 -4.38
C GLY A 65 8.38 6.85 -5.03
N HIS A 66 8.56 6.48 -6.29
CA HIS A 66 9.80 6.74 -7.03
C HIS A 66 10.09 8.22 -7.17
N ILE A 67 9.07 9.04 -7.39
CA ILE A 67 9.24 10.49 -7.48
C ILE A 67 9.80 11.04 -6.17
N CYS A 68 9.22 10.65 -5.04
CA CYS A 68 9.69 11.09 -3.73
C CYS A 68 11.09 10.55 -3.40
N GLU A 69 11.39 9.31 -3.79
CA GLU A 69 12.72 8.74 -3.63
C GLU A 69 13.78 9.52 -4.40
N LYS A 70 13.48 9.83 -5.66
CA LYS A 70 14.39 10.58 -6.52
C LYS A 70 14.64 12.00 -5.98
N ALA A 71 13.58 12.66 -5.51
CA ALA A 71 13.69 13.98 -4.90
C ALA A 71 14.29 13.93 -3.49
N ASN A 72 14.25 12.74 -2.88
CA ASN A 72 14.64 12.50 -1.49
C ASN A 72 13.91 13.42 -0.51
N GLU A 73 12.63 13.65 -0.77
CA GLU A 73 11.76 14.45 0.10
C GLU A 73 10.31 14.00 0.04
N THR A 74 9.63 14.15 1.14
CA THR A 74 8.19 14.02 1.27
C THR A 74 7.71 14.93 2.39
N PRO A 75 6.74 15.82 2.22
CA PRO A 75 6.00 16.06 0.96
C PRO A 75 6.89 16.64 -0.15
N HIS A 76 6.53 16.35 -1.38
CA HIS A 76 7.25 16.79 -2.56
C HIS A 76 6.33 17.55 -3.50
N ILE A 77 6.76 18.73 -3.94
CA ILE A 77 6.02 19.53 -4.93
C ILE A 77 6.34 18.97 -6.31
N LEU A 78 5.29 18.61 -7.06
CA LEU A 78 5.43 17.98 -8.36
C LEU A 78 6.01 18.93 -9.39
N THR A 79 6.99 18.43 -10.14
CA THR A 79 7.56 19.10 -11.30
C THR A 79 6.87 18.62 -12.58
N LYS A 80 7.15 19.27 -13.70
CA LYS A 80 6.64 18.86 -14.99
C LYS A 80 7.08 17.42 -15.36
N ASP A 81 8.32 17.08 -15.04
CA ASP A 81 8.83 15.73 -15.31
C ASP A 81 8.14 14.68 -14.44
N ASP A 82 7.79 15.04 -13.23
CA ASP A 82 7.05 14.15 -12.33
C ASP A 82 5.68 13.77 -12.92
N PHE A 83 4.98 14.74 -13.52
CA PHE A 83 3.70 14.46 -14.18
C PHE A 83 3.85 13.48 -15.34
N ALA A 84 4.96 13.54 -16.08
CA ALA A 84 5.22 12.58 -17.15
C ALA A 84 5.41 11.17 -16.58
N MET A 85 6.11 11.01 -15.48
CA MET A 85 6.30 9.72 -14.80
C MET A 85 4.96 9.16 -14.30
N ILE A 86 4.11 10.00 -13.73
CA ILE A 86 2.78 9.59 -13.25
C ILE A 86 1.92 9.13 -14.43
N SER A 87 1.96 9.84 -15.55
CA SER A 87 1.20 9.49 -16.73
C SER A 87 1.64 8.13 -17.31
N GLU A 88 2.94 7.88 -17.36
CA GLU A 88 3.46 6.59 -17.81
C GLU A 88 3.04 5.47 -16.87
N GLY A 89 3.18 5.67 -15.56
CA GLY A 89 2.76 4.69 -14.56
C GLY A 89 1.26 4.40 -14.64
N SER A 90 0.45 5.41 -14.86
CA SER A 90 -1.00 5.25 -15.00
C SER A 90 -1.37 4.40 -16.21
N GLY A 91 -0.67 4.56 -17.32
CA GLY A 91 -0.89 3.74 -18.51
C GLY A 91 -0.60 2.27 -18.27
N LYS A 92 0.53 1.98 -17.67
CA LYS A 92 0.90 0.60 -17.30
C LYS A 92 -0.08 0.00 -16.29
N PHE A 93 -0.49 0.79 -15.33
CA PHE A 93 -1.44 0.38 -14.30
C PHE A 93 -2.79 -0.03 -14.89
N ALA A 94 -3.33 0.78 -15.80
CA ALA A 94 -4.61 0.48 -16.44
C ALA A 94 -4.56 -0.86 -17.19
N GLU A 95 -3.47 -1.13 -17.90
CA GLU A 95 -3.26 -2.40 -18.57
C GLU A 95 -3.21 -3.57 -17.59
N LYS A 96 -2.47 -3.42 -16.49
CA LYS A 96 -2.35 -4.47 -15.49
C LYS A 96 -3.65 -4.71 -14.74
N MET A 97 -4.42 -3.67 -14.46
CA MET A 97 -5.77 -3.84 -13.89
C MET A 97 -6.63 -4.72 -14.79
N LYS A 98 -6.65 -4.41 -16.08
CA LYS A 98 -7.41 -5.19 -17.05
C LYS A 98 -6.95 -6.64 -17.09
N ASN A 99 -5.64 -6.88 -17.18
CA ASN A 99 -5.07 -8.22 -17.28
C ASN A 99 -5.28 -9.06 -16.02
N ASN A 100 -5.40 -8.44 -14.86
CA ASN A 100 -5.63 -9.12 -13.60
C ASN A 100 -7.09 -9.12 -13.15
N SER A 101 -8.00 -8.68 -14.00
CA SER A 101 -9.43 -8.57 -13.69
C SER A 101 -9.70 -7.74 -12.43
N LEU A 102 -9.02 -6.61 -12.31
CA LEU A 102 -9.20 -5.68 -11.21
C LEU A 102 -10.13 -4.55 -11.60
N ALA A 103 -10.93 -4.08 -10.68
CA ALA A 103 -11.80 -2.94 -10.84
C ALA A 103 -11.78 -2.07 -9.61
N GLY A 104 -12.02 -0.78 -9.78
CA GLY A 104 -12.03 0.16 -8.69
C GLY A 104 -10.67 0.27 -8.00
N MET A 105 -10.38 1.42 -7.49
CA MET A 105 -9.14 1.63 -6.76
C MET A 105 -9.37 2.66 -5.66
N ALA A 106 -8.96 2.32 -4.46
CA ALA A 106 -8.76 3.28 -3.39
C ALA A 106 -7.31 3.21 -2.97
N GLY A 107 -6.64 4.33 -2.86
CA GLY A 107 -5.20 4.31 -2.62
C GLY A 107 -4.66 5.50 -1.86
N VAL A 108 -3.43 5.37 -1.42
CA VAL A 108 -2.65 6.43 -0.81
C VAL A 108 -1.27 6.51 -1.47
N PRO A 109 -0.71 7.70 -1.65
CA PRO A 109 -1.31 9.01 -1.38
C PRO A 109 -2.52 9.25 -2.28
N VAL A 110 -3.39 10.14 -1.87
CA VAL A 110 -4.51 10.56 -2.71
C VAL A 110 -3.94 11.31 -3.91
N PRO A 111 -4.12 10.79 -5.13
CA PRO A 111 -3.29 11.24 -6.26
C PRO A 111 -3.52 12.66 -6.71
N PHE A 112 -4.52 13.34 -6.38
CA PHE A 112 -4.79 14.65 -6.97
C PHE A 112 -5.14 15.73 -5.95
N SER A 113 -4.61 15.63 -4.74
CA SER A 113 -4.76 16.71 -3.77
C SER A 113 -3.72 17.81 -4.06
N GLY A 114 -3.95 18.57 -5.12
CA GLY A 114 -3.04 19.63 -5.52
C GLY A 114 -1.79 19.12 -6.25
N LYS A 115 -0.68 19.83 -6.11
CA LYS A 115 0.57 19.55 -6.80
C LYS A 115 1.61 18.93 -5.87
N VAL A 116 1.18 18.27 -4.82
CA VAL A 116 2.06 17.78 -3.78
C VAL A 116 1.79 16.29 -3.51
N ILE A 117 2.87 15.51 -3.40
CA ILE A 117 2.79 14.13 -2.92
C ILE A 117 3.29 14.11 -1.49
N ALA A 118 2.45 13.67 -0.56
CA ALA A 118 2.82 13.37 0.81
C ALA A 118 2.64 11.87 1.04
N LEU A 119 3.74 11.16 1.28
CA LEU A 119 3.71 9.73 1.48
C LEU A 119 3.21 9.37 2.89
N GLU A 120 2.57 8.23 3.00
CA GLU A 120 2.18 7.68 4.30
C GLU A 120 3.37 6.99 4.96
N ASP A 121 3.43 7.03 6.29
CA ASP A 121 4.45 6.29 7.03
C ASP A 121 4.27 4.79 6.81
N ALA A 122 5.36 4.13 6.43
CA ALA A 122 5.40 2.69 6.34
C ALA A 122 5.96 2.10 7.63
N TYR A 123 5.98 0.85 7.76
CA TYR A 123 6.62 0.14 8.87
C TYR A 123 6.21 0.49 10.29
N SER A 124 5.34 1.46 10.50
CA SER A 124 4.67 1.53 11.76
C SER A 124 3.57 0.49 11.72
N CYS A 125 3.88 -0.71 12.16
CA CYS A 125 2.89 -1.78 12.27
C CYS A 125 2.21 -1.78 13.63
N GLU A 126 2.27 -0.65 14.33
CA GLU A 126 1.46 -0.42 15.52
C GLU A 126 -0.01 -0.42 15.13
N ASP A 127 -0.83 -1.07 15.92
CA ASP A 127 -2.24 -1.24 15.63
C ASP A 127 -2.95 0.08 15.29
N ALA A 128 -2.66 1.14 16.03
CA ALA A 128 -3.29 2.43 15.80
C ALA A 128 -2.94 3.02 14.43
N ALA A 129 -1.67 2.91 14.01
CA ALA A 129 -1.23 3.41 12.71
C ALA A 129 -1.84 2.62 11.57
N VAL A 130 -1.84 1.29 11.68
CA VAL A 130 -2.43 0.40 10.68
C VAL A 130 -3.94 0.60 10.60
N GLN A 131 -4.60 0.76 11.72
CA GLN A 131 -6.04 1.03 11.75
C GLN A 131 -6.37 2.36 11.08
N ALA A 132 -5.62 3.41 11.37
CA ALA A 132 -5.81 4.71 10.72
C ALA A 132 -5.61 4.61 9.20
N PHE A 133 -4.63 3.83 8.76
CA PHE A 133 -4.37 3.59 7.35
C PHE A 133 -5.55 2.85 6.69
N VAL A 134 -6.04 1.80 7.31
CA VAL A 134 -7.19 1.03 6.81
C VAL A 134 -8.43 1.92 6.70
N GLU A 135 -8.70 2.75 7.71
CA GLU A 135 -9.81 3.70 7.67
C GLU A 135 -9.67 4.67 6.50
N LYS A 136 -8.45 5.14 6.24
CA LYS A 136 -8.18 6.04 5.14
C LYS A 136 -8.46 5.36 3.78
N LEU A 137 -8.03 4.11 3.61
CA LEU A 137 -8.33 3.33 2.41
C LEU A 137 -9.84 3.17 2.22
N LEU A 138 -10.55 2.83 3.29
CA LEU A 138 -12.00 2.61 3.22
C LEU A 138 -12.79 3.87 2.94
N SER A 139 -12.29 5.03 3.32
CA SER A 139 -12.97 6.30 3.09
C SER A 139 -12.75 6.89 1.70
N SER A 140 -11.82 6.37 0.93
CA SER A 140 -11.39 7.00 -0.32
C SER A 140 -12.14 6.54 -1.57
N LEU A 141 -12.94 5.48 -1.48
CA LEU A 141 -13.73 4.98 -2.60
C LEU A 141 -15.06 4.40 -2.08
N TYR A 142 -16.13 4.67 -2.82
CA TYR A 142 -17.49 4.24 -2.44
C TYR A 142 -17.62 2.75 -2.14
N ASN A 143 -17.03 1.89 -2.97
CA ASN A 143 -17.13 0.44 -2.81
C ASN A 143 -15.91 -0.21 -2.16
N SER A 144 -15.06 0.57 -1.48
CA SER A 144 -13.82 0.05 -0.89
C SER A 144 -14.04 -1.08 0.11
N SER A 145 -15.21 -1.12 0.78
CA SER A 145 -15.58 -2.22 1.68
C SER A 145 -15.67 -3.58 0.98
N LYS A 146 -15.77 -3.61 -0.34
CA LYS A 146 -15.81 -4.83 -1.13
C LYS A 146 -14.43 -5.20 -1.71
N ALA A 147 -13.39 -4.48 -1.34
CA ALA A 147 -12.04 -4.74 -1.85
C ALA A 147 -11.58 -6.16 -1.51
N GLU A 148 -10.87 -6.76 -2.45
CA GLU A 148 -10.36 -8.13 -2.33
C GLU A 148 -8.84 -8.18 -2.48
N TYR A 149 -8.23 -7.21 -3.16
CA TYR A 149 -6.79 -7.19 -3.45
C TYR A 149 -6.15 -5.91 -2.96
N ILE A 150 -4.85 -6.00 -2.69
CA ILE A 150 -4.03 -4.85 -2.31
C ILE A 150 -2.69 -4.93 -3.04
N SER A 151 -2.18 -3.76 -3.47
CA SER A 151 -0.83 -3.61 -3.96
C SER A 151 -0.11 -2.58 -3.10
N ILE A 152 1.16 -2.81 -2.79
CA ILE A 152 1.94 -1.93 -1.92
C ILE A 152 3.32 -1.70 -2.51
N TYR A 153 3.83 -0.46 -2.42
CA TYR A 153 5.21 -0.12 -2.66
C TYR A 153 5.77 0.64 -1.46
N LEU A 154 7.00 0.32 -1.07
CA LEU A 154 7.64 0.88 0.12
C LEU A 154 8.86 1.73 -0.26
N PRO A 155 8.67 3.00 -0.64
CA PRO A 155 9.79 3.89 -0.94
C PRO A 155 10.57 4.26 0.31
N VAL A 156 11.85 4.54 0.14
CA VAL A 156 12.72 5.06 1.21
C VAL A 156 13.09 6.50 0.88
N VAL A 157 12.81 7.41 1.79
CA VAL A 157 13.10 8.84 1.64
C VAL A 157 13.85 9.30 2.89
N GLN A 158 15.01 9.90 2.70
CA GLN A 158 15.88 10.32 3.80
C GLN A 158 16.12 9.21 4.84
N GLY A 159 16.31 7.98 4.34
CA GLY A 159 16.56 6.83 5.20
C GLY A 159 15.35 6.27 5.94
N LYS A 160 14.18 6.85 5.76
CA LYS A 160 12.95 6.39 6.40
C LYS A 160 12.06 5.67 5.39
N PRO A 161 11.49 4.51 5.75
CA PRO A 161 10.53 3.83 4.88
C PRO A 161 9.16 4.50 4.94
N TYR A 162 8.56 4.64 3.76
CA TYR A 162 7.20 5.13 3.55
C TYR A 162 6.41 4.09 2.78
N MET A 163 5.16 4.41 2.48
CA MET A 163 4.27 3.48 1.83
C MET A 163 3.38 4.18 0.83
N THR A 164 3.23 3.54 -0.33
CA THR A 164 2.13 3.81 -1.24
C THR A 164 1.35 2.51 -1.38
N ALA A 165 0.04 2.58 -1.42
CA ALA A 165 -0.80 1.39 -1.50
C ALA A 165 -2.12 1.66 -2.19
N ALA A 166 -2.69 0.62 -2.78
CA ALA A 166 -4.03 0.69 -3.36
C ALA A 166 -4.77 -0.62 -3.12
N ILE A 167 -6.08 -0.53 -2.90
CA ILE A 167 -6.96 -1.69 -2.81
C ILE A 167 -7.88 -1.75 -4.01
N PHE A 168 -8.27 -2.95 -4.39
CA PHE A 168 -9.02 -3.21 -5.60
C PHE A 168 -10.18 -4.17 -5.39
N LEU A 169 -11.22 -3.97 -6.18
CA LEU A 169 -12.31 -4.91 -6.33
C LEU A 169 -11.92 -5.99 -7.34
N ASN A 170 -12.51 -7.18 -7.20
CA ASN A 170 -12.40 -8.23 -8.20
C ASN A 170 -13.46 -7.98 -9.28
N ASN A 171 -13.02 -7.91 -10.54
CA ASN A 171 -13.89 -7.66 -11.69
C ASN A 171 -14.20 -8.94 -12.48
N LYS A 172 -13.95 -10.09 -11.91
CA LYS A 172 -14.33 -11.35 -12.56
C LYS A 172 -15.85 -11.50 -12.53
N PRO A 173 -16.42 -11.99 -13.64
CA PRO A 173 -17.85 -12.24 -13.69
C PRO A 173 -18.30 -13.34 -12.73
#